data_0f7452f7a60bcd96d5adcdd6ec0048e2
#
_entry.id   0f7452f7a60bcd96d5adcdd6ec0048e2
#
_cell.length_a   1.000
_cell.length_b   1.000
_cell.length_c   1.000
_cell.angle_alpha   90.00
_cell.angle_beta   90.00
_cell.angle_gamma   90.00
#
_symmetry.space_group_name_H-M   'P 1'
#
loop_
_entity.id
_entity.type
_entity.pdbx_description
1 polymer ?
#
loop_
_entity_poly.entity_id
_entity_poly.type
_entity_poly.pdbx_seq_one_letter_code
_entity_poly.pdbx_strand_id
1 'polypeptide(L)'
;LVLQTYKKENVMSKKERTAIEPTRADNYAEWYQQVIRAADLAENSEVRGCMVIKPWGYAIWENIQKFLDEMFRETGHRNAYFPIFIPKSYFEKEAEHVEGFAKECAVVTHSRLEDDGKGGLKPAGELAEPYIVRPTSETIIGASFAKWVNSYRDLPLLINQWANIVRWEMRTRLFLRTTEFLWQEGHTVHESEAEAMDETLKMLDVYAKFAQDYLAIPVIKGEKTEGEKFPGAVNTYCIEAMMQDRKALQSGTSHLLGQNFAQASNIRFQNREGEFQHAWTTSWGVSTRLIGALIMAHSDDNGLVLPPKIAPSHIAIIPIYRDEEEHAAVMALASSINEAYKHTDFEGVRVYTELDDRELTSSERNWHWIKKGIPLRIEIGPRDVASNTVMVARRDQGPREKQSVAVENVVEYCLQALSTMQRNILERALRFREENTVSIDGKDAFYAWFTPKNSAQPEIHGGFALAHWCGNSACEEKIKDDLKVTIRCIPFDTEPETGNCVCCGEPSERRVIFAKSY
;
A
#
# COMPACT_ATOMS: atom_id res chain seq x y z
N LEU A 1 52.03 30.87 -37.20
CA LEU A 1 50.82 30.95 -36.34
C LEU A 1 49.99 29.72 -36.57
N VAL A 2 50.10 28.75 -35.67
CA VAL A 2 49.43 27.44 -35.73
C VAL A 2 48.14 27.55 -34.93
N LEU A 3 47.01 27.40 -35.58
CA LEU A 3 45.69 27.26 -34.96
C LEU A 3 45.49 25.78 -34.57
N GLN A 4 45.56 25.47 -33.30
CA GLN A 4 45.15 24.20 -32.73
C GLN A 4 43.63 24.19 -32.57
N THR A 5 42.98 23.38 -33.40
CA THR A 5 41.56 23.02 -33.27
C THR A 5 41.39 21.97 -32.21
N TYR A 6 40.81 22.34 -31.05
CA TYR A 6 40.35 21.40 -30.04
C TYR A 6 39.08 20.68 -30.55
N LYS A 7 39.21 19.41 -30.90
CA LYS A 7 38.06 18.50 -31.00
C LYS A 7 37.51 18.24 -29.60
N LYS A 8 36.34 18.77 -29.33
CA LYS A 8 35.49 18.26 -28.22
C LYS A 8 35.02 16.86 -28.60
N GLU A 9 35.60 15.83 -28.05
CA GLU A 9 35.00 14.48 -28.04
C GLU A 9 33.76 14.52 -27.16
N ASN A 10 32.60 14.43 -27.80
CA ASN A 10 31.33 14.10 -27.12
C ASN A 10 31.43 12.65 -26.63
N VAL A 11 31.82 12.45 -25.39
CA VAL A 11 31.62 11.19 -24.70
C VAL A 11 30.13 11.11 -24.36
N MET A 12 29.33 10.60 -25.31
CA MET A 12 28.00 10.10 -24.98
C MET A 12 28.21 8.93 -24.00
N SER A 13 27.93 9.14 -22.72
CA SER A 13 27.85 8.07 -21.76
C SER A 13 26.87 7.02 -22.30
N LYS A 14 27.33 5.78 -22.49
CA LYS A 14 26.44 4.66 -22.83
C LYS A 14 25.37 4.60 -21.74
N LYS A 15 24.12 4.97 -22.10
CA LYS A 15 22.97 4.82 -21.22
C LYS A 15 22.96 3.34 -20.76
N GLU A 16 23.09 3.10 -19.49
CA GLU A 16 23.06 1.74 -18.94
C GLU A 16 21.70 1.12 -19.32
N ARG A 17 21.71 -0.07 -19.91
CA ARG A 17 20.47 -0.77 -20.27
C ARG A 17 19.79 -1.23 -18.98
N THR A 18 18.60 -0.71 -18.73
CA THR A 18 17.70 -1.12 -17.64
C THR A 18 16.72 -2.17 -18.13
N ALA A 19 16.14 -2.96 -17.22
CA ALA A 19 15.16 -3.99 -17.57
C ALA A 19 13.73 -3.44 -17.70
N ILE A 20 13.48 -2.25 -17.15
CA ILE A 20 12.21 -1.53 -17.20
C ILE A 20 12.40 -0.26 -18.03
N GLU A 21 11.57 -0.10 -19.05
CA GLU A 21 11.53 1.09 -19.90
C GLU A 21 10.08 1.56 -20.05
N PRO A 22 9.78 2.87 -19.92
CA PRO A 22 10.71 3.96 -19.59
C PRO A 22 11.26 3.83 -18.15
N THR A 23 12.37 4.53 -17.86
CA THR A 23 12.91 4.58 -16.51
C THR A 23 12.05 5.48 -15.60
N ARG A 24 12.25 5.41 -14.29
CA ARG A 24 11.58 6.28 -13.30
C ARG A 24 11.76 7.77 -13.62
N ALA A 25 12.95 8.14 -14.08
CA ALA A 25 13.28 9.53 -14.42
C ALA A 25 12.63 9.98 -15.73
N ASP A 26 12.46 9.07 -16.70
CA ASP A 26 11.87 9.39 -18.00
C ASP A 26 10.34 9.54 -17.91
N ASN A 27 9.65 8.59 -17.25
CA ASN A 27 8.19 8.61 -17.07
C ASN A 27 7.78 7.70 -15.91
N TYR A 28 7.67 8.28 -14.72
CA TYR A 28 7.36 7.54 -13.49
C TYR A 28 6.02 6.80 -13.55
N ALA A 29 5.00 7.40 -14.17
CA ALA A 29 3.67 6.79 -14.25
C ALA A 29 3.66 5.54 -15.13
N GLU A 30 4.34 5.56 -16.27
CA GLU A 30 4.46 4.40 -17.15
C GLU A 30 5.43 3.37 -16.58
N TRP A 31 6.56 3.80 -16.00
CA TRP A 31 7.48 2.93 -15.28
C TRP A 31 6.75 2.06 -14.24
N TYR A 32 5.87 2.67 -13.44
CA TYR A 32 5.06 1.95 -12.46
C TYR A 32 4.23 0.82 -13.10
N GLN A 33 3.58 1.10 -14.23
CA GLN A 33 2.80 0.08 -14.95
C GLN A 33 3.70 -1.03 -15.52
N GLN A 34 4.89 -0.66 -16.02
CA GLN A 34 5.85 -1.63 -16.56
C GLN A 34 6.44 -2.53 -15.47
N VAL A 35 6.66 -2.02 -14.25
CA VAL A 35 7.07 -2.85 -13.10
C VAL A 35 6.00 -3.89 -12.78
N ILE A 36 4.71 -3.49 -12.72
CA ILE A 36 3.60 -4.41 -12.47
C ILE A 36 3.56 -5.54 -13.50
N ARG A 37 3.68 -5.20 -14.79
CA ARG A 37 3.70 -6.18 -15.89
C ARG A 37 4.93 -7.09 -15.83
N ALA A 38 6.11 -6.52 -15.66
CA ALA A 38 7.38 -7.25 -15.65
C ALA A 38 7.50 -8.20 -14.45
N ALA A 39 6.92 -7.84 -13.31
CA ALA A 39 6.87 -8.68 -12.11
C ALA A 39 5.67 -9.64 -12.10
N ASP A 40 4.81 -9.59 -13.11
CA ASP A 40 3.62 -10.44 -13.26
C ASP A 40 2.66 -10.34 -12.05
N LEU A 41 2.38 -9.09 -11.61
CA LEU A 41 1.57 -8.83 -10.41
C LEU A 41 0.08 -8.73 -10.69
N ALA A 42 -0.30 -8.02 -11.74
CA ALA A 42 -1.69 -7.78 -12.10
C ALA A 42 -1.84 -7.34 -13.56
N GLU A 43 -3.06 -7.43 -14.08
CA GLU A 43 -3.45 -6.90 -15.38
C GLU A 43 -4.88 -6.34 -15.33
N ASN A 44 -5.24 -5.54 -16.32
CA ASN A 44 -6.62 -5.08 -16.46
C ASN A 44 -7.51 -6.25 -16.87
N SER A 45 -8.70 -6.35 -16.28
CA SER A 45 -9.73 -7.27 -16.72
C SER A 45 -10.55 -6.68 -17.88
N GLU A 46 -11.45 -7.48 -18.45
CA GLU A 46 -12.45 -7.03 -19.42
C GLU A 46 -13.47 -6.05 -18.82
N VAL A 47 -13.60 -6.03 -17.50
CA VAL A 47 -14.45 -5.08 -16.78
C VAL A 47 -13.66 -3.82 -16.49
N ARG A 48 -14.06 -2.71 -17.08
CA ARG A 48 -13.36 -1.43 -16.94
C ARG A 48 -13.12 -1.07 -15.47
N GLY A 49 -11.88 -0.81 -15.14
CA GLY A 49 -11.47 -0.40 -13.81
C GLY A 49 -11.29 -1.53 -12.79
N CYS A 50 -11.64 -2.75 -13.16
CA CYS A 50 -11.34 -3.93 -12.35
C CYS A 50 -10.03 -4.57 -12.81
N MET A 51 -9.26 -5.11 -11.87
CA MET A 51 -7.99 -5.77 -12.18
C MET A 51 -8.06 -7.26 -11.87
N VAL A 52 -7.31 -8.04 -12.64
CA VAL A 52 -6.94 -9.40 -12.25
C VAL A 52 -5.63 -9.32 -11.49
N ILE A 53 -5.62 -9.73 -10.22
CA ILE A 53 -4.40 -9.88 -9.44
C ILE A 53 -3.85 -11.27 -9.72
N LYS A 54 -2.65 -11.35 -10.30
CA LYS A 54 -2.00 -12.60 -10.67
C LYS A 54 -1.41 -13.31 -9.45
N PRO A 55 -1.05 -14.60 -9.53
CA PRO A 55 -0.60 -15.37 -8.37
C PRO A 55 0.53 -14.72 -7.57
N TRP A 56 1.54 -14.13 -8.22
CA TRP A 56 2.64 -13.46 -7.51
C TRP A 56 2.18 -12.19 -6.76
N GLY A 57 1.32 -11.40 -7.39
CA GLY A 57 0.71 -10.23 -6.75
C GLY A 57 -0.26 -10.60 -5.64
N TYR A 58 -1.02 -11.69 -5.83
CA TYR A 58 -1.96 -12.16 -4.82
C TYR A 58 -1.25 -12.74 -3.59
N ALA A 59 -0.13 -13.45 -3.79
CA ALA A 59 0.68 -13.96 -2.68
C ALA A 59 1.27 -12.83 -1.80
N ILE A 60 1.59 -11.65 -2.39
CA ILE A 60 1.94 -10.47 -1.58
C ILE A 60 0.74 -10.03 -0.71
N TRP A 61 -0.46 -10.04 -1.28
CA TRP A 61 -1.68 -9.70 -0.54
C TRP A 61 -1.98 -10.71 0.57
N GLU A 62 -1.80 -12.00 0.33
CA GLU A 62 -1.94 -13.06 1.34
C GLU A 62 -0.96 -12.86 2.51
N ASN A 63 0.27 -12.45 2.23
CA ASN A 63 1.24 -12.12 3.28
C ASN A 63 0.82 -10.87 4.07
N ILE A 64 0.29 -9.83 3.39
CA ILE A 64 -0.29 -8.66 4.07
C ILE A 64 -1.43 -9.08 4.98
N GLN A 65 -2.36 -9.90 4.49
CA GLN A 65 -3.47 -10.42 5.28
C GLN A 65 -2.96 -11.19 6.50
N LYS A 66 -2.05 -12.12 6.29
CA LYS A 66 -1.51 -13.00 7.34
C LYS A 66 -0.94 -12.19 8.50
N PHE A 67 -0.02 -11.27 8.23
CA PHE A 67 0.69 -10.56 9.29
C PHE A 67 -0.18 -9.49 9.95
N LEU A 68 -1.01 -8.78 9.19
CA LEU A 68 -1.97 -7.84 9.79
C LEU A 68 -3.05 -8.56 10.62
N ASP A 69 -3.55 -9.71 10.16
CA ASP A 69 -4.54 -10.49 10.90
C ASP A 69 -3.98 -10.99 12.25
N GLU A 70 -2.70 -11.40 12.27
CA GLU A 70 -2.00 -11.74 13.51
C GLU A 70 -1.95 -10.54 14.47
N MET A 71 -1.57 -9.33 13.99
CA MET A 71 -1.54 -8.11 14.80
C MET A 71 -2.94 -7.71 15.30
N PHE A 72 -3.99 -7.89 14.49
CA PHE A 72 -5.37 -7.63 14.93
C PHE A 72 -5.83 -8.60 16.02
N ARG A 73 -5.46 -9.87 15.93
CA ARG A 73 -5.75 -10.86 16.98
C ARG A 73 -5.06 -10.53 18.28
N GLU A 74 -3.82 -10.04 18.24
CA GLU A 74 -3.09 -9.59 19.43
C GLU A 74 -3.78 -8.43 20.14
N THR A 75 -4.51 -7.59 19.41
CA THR A 75 -5.33 -6.50 19.97
C THR A 75 -6.75 -6.91 20.33
N GLY A 76 -7.10 -8.21 20.21
CA GLY A 76 -8.39 -8.78 20.61
C GLY A 76 -9.47 -8.79 19.54
N HIS A 77 -9.18 -8.34 18.32
CA HIS A 77 -10.14 -8.32 17.23
C HIS A 77 -10.43 -9.71 16.67
N ARG A 78 -11.63 -9.86 16.13
CA ARG A 78 -12.09 -11.10 15.50
C ARG A 78 -12.62 -10.84 14.10
N ASN A 79 -12.35 -11.78 13.20
CA ASN A 79 -12.85 -11.70 11.84
C ASN A 79 -14.32 -12.08 11.78
N ALA A 80 -15.09 -11.29 11.01
CA ALA A 80 -16.45 -11.58 10.61
C ALA A 80 -16.61 -11.33 9.10
N TYR A 81 -17.74 -11.72 8.53
CA TYR A 81 -18.06 -11.45 7.13
C TYR A 81 -19.48 -10.90 7.04
N PHE A 82 -19.65 -9.81 6.29
CA PHE A 82 -20.93 -9.16 6.03
C PHE A 82 -21.25 -9.20 4.53
N PRO A 83 -22.56 -9.22 4.17
CA PRO A 83 -22.98 -9.32 2.77
C PRO A 83 -22.45 -8.18 1.91
N ILE A 84 -22.16 -8.49 0.64
CA ILE A 84 -21.74 -7.51 -0.36
C ILE A 84 -22.87 -6.55 -0.76
N PHE A 85 -24.12 -6.98 -0.65
CA PHE A 85 -25.30 -6.20 -1.02
C PHE A 85 -25.87 -5.46 0.19
N ILE A 86 -26.13 -4.17 0.00
CA ILE A 86 -26.75 -3.29 0.99
C ILE A 86 -28.11 -2.86 0.41
N PRO A 87 -29.24 -3.04 1.12
CA PRO A 87 -30.53 -2.51 0.70
C PRO A 87 -30.46 -0.99 0.51
N LYS A 88 -31.01 -0.46 -0.59
CA LYS A 88 -31.00 0.98 -0.89
C LYS A 88 -31.58 1.81 0.27
N SER A 89 -32.62 1.31 0.92
CA SER A 89 -33.28 1.95 2.07
C SER A 89 -32.33 2.16 3.28
N TYR A 90 -31.27 1.36 3.41
CA TYR A 90 -30.26 1.57 4.46
C TYR A 90 -29.39 2.78 4.13
N PHE A 91 -29.01 2.94 2.87
CA PHE A 91 -28.25 4.09 2.38
C PHE A 91 -29.03 5.40 2.51
N GLU A 92 -30.36 5.36 2.27
CA GLU A 92 -31.20 6.55 2.38
C GLU A 92 -31.32 7.08 3.81
N LYS A 93 -31.20 6.21 4.82
CA LYS A 93 -31.20 6.63 6.24
C LYS A 93 -29.93 7.36 6.66
N GLU A 94 -28.86 7.13 5.95
CA GLU A 94 -27.53 7.72 6.21
C GLU A 94 -27.17 8.79 5.17
N ALA A 95 -28.12 9.24 4.35
CA ALA A 95 -27.87 10.10 3.19
C ALA A 95 -27.09 11.38 3.51
N GLU A 96 -27.25 11.94 4.70
CA GLU A 96 -26.48 13.09 5.16
C GLU A 96 -25.00 12.77 5.37
N HIS A 97 -24.66 11.50 5.64
CA HIS A 97 -23.29 11.03 5.86
C HIS A 97 -22.68 10.39 4.61
N VAL A 98 -23.52 10.02 3.63
CA VAL A 98 -23.14 9.23 2.45
C VAL A 98 -22.96 10.09 1.18
N GLU A 99 -23.13 11.41 1.24
CA GLU A 99 -23.03 12.29 0.06
C GLU A 99 -21.75 12.06 -0.78
N GLY A 100 -20.66 11.69 -0.14
CA GLY A 100 -19.39 11.36 -0.79
C GLY A 100 -19.38 10.04 -1.57
N PHE A 101 -20.17 9.04 -1.15
CA PHE A 101 -20.19 7.70 -1.74
C PHE A 101 -21.37 7.45 -2.70
N ALA A 102 -22.46 8.19 -2.56
CA ALA A 102 -23.70 7.99 -3.33
C ALA A 102 -23.48 8.10 -4.85
N LYS A 103 -22.51 8.89 -5.29
CA LYS A 103 -22.22 9.15 -6.71
C LYS A 103 -21.39 8.05 -7.38
N GLU A 104 -20.77 7.16 -6.59
CA GLU A 104 -19.82 6.15 -7.07
C GLU A 104 -20.27 4.71 -6.77
N CYS A 105 -21.58 4.49 -6.56
CA CYS A 105 -22.12 3.18 -6.23
C CYS A 105 -22.48 2.37 -7.47
N ALA A 106 -22.21 1.07 -7.45
CA ALA A 106 -22.81 0.10 -8.35
C ALA A 106 -24.16 -0.35 -7.78
N VAL A 107 -25.20 -0.34 -8.61
CA VAL A 107 -26.58 -0.65 -8.20
C VAL A 107 -27.09 -1.88 -8.93
N VAL A 108 -27.60 -2.86 -8.18
CA VAL A 108 -28.24 -4.07 -8.71
C VAL A 108 -29.75 -3.88 -8.69
N THR A 109 -30.34 -3.89 -9.87
CA THR A 109 -31.78 -3.62 -10.07
C THR A 109 -32.60 -4.85 -10.50
N HIS A 110 -31.94 -5.92 -10.97
CA HIS A 110 -32.59 -7.13 -11.49
C HIS A 110 -31.93 -8.39 -10.89
N SER A 111 -32.76 -9.44 -10.77
CA SER A 111 -32.35 -10.71 -10.13
C SER A 111 -31.91 -11.79 -11.12
N ARG A 112 -32.20 -11.64 -12.41
CA ARG A 112 -31.90 -12.64 -13.43
C ARG A 112 -31.76 -12.06 -14.84
N LEU A 113 -31.35 -12.91 -15.76
CA LEU A 113 -31.36 -12.65 -17.21
C LEU A 113 -32.41 -13.53 -17.88
N GLU A 114 -33.03 -13.02 -18.95
CA GLU A 114 -33.96 -13.73 -19.81
C GLU A 114 -33.54 -13.54 -21.28
N ASP A 115 -33.98 -14.46 -22.15
CA ASP A 115 -33.81 -14.37 -23.61
C ASP A 115 -34.47 -13.07 -24.12
N ASP A 116 -33.75 -12.29 -24.93
CA ASP A 116 -34.24 -11.05 -25.53
C ASP A 116 -35.06 -11.27 -26.81
N GLY A 117 -35.21 -12.54 -27.26
CA GLY A 117 -35.86 -12.93 -28.51
C GLY A 117 -35.05 -12.63 -29.77
N LYS A 118 -33.75 -12.21 -29.64
CA LYS A 118 -32.83 -11.87 -30.73
C LYS A 118 -31.53 -12.64 -30.66
N GLY A 119 -31.46 -13.65 -29.79
CA GLY A 119 -30.27 -14.46 -29.53
C GLY A 119 -29.33 -13.87 -28.49
N GLY A 120 -29.75 -12.88 -27.71
CA GLY A 120 -29.05 -12.28 -26.59
C GLY A 120 -29.80 -12.42 -25.27
N LEU A 121 -29.25 -11.81 -24.21
CA LEU A 121 -29.82 -11.79 -22.88
C LEU A 121 -30.14 -10.34 -22.44
N LYS A 122 -31.27 -10.16 -21.78
CA LYS A 122 -31.68 -8.88 -21.18
C LYS A 122 -31.92 -9.05 -19.67
N PRO A 123 -31.71 -8.00 -18.85
CA PRO A 123 -32.11 -8.01 -17.45
C PRO A 123 -33.61 -8.28 -17.30
N ALA A 124 -33.95 -9.08 -16.28
CA ALA A 124 -35.32 -9.44 -15.95
C ALA A 124 -35.47 -9.69 -14.44
N GLY A 125 -36.72 -9.73 -13.98
CA GLY A 125 -37.00 -9.87 -12.56
C GLY A 125 -36.52 -8.64 -11.78
N GLU A 126 -37.10 -7.47 -12.10
CA GLU A 126 -36.80 -6.23 -11.36
C GLU A 126 -37.02 -6.44 -9.87
N LEU A 127 -36.08 -5.97 -9.07
CA LEU A 127 -36.13 -6.06 -7.62
C LEU A 127 -37.12 -5.04 -7.07
N ALA A 128 -37.94 -5.43 -6.11
CA ALA A 128 -38.83 -4.51 -5.41
C ALA A 128 -38.05 -3.37 -4.71
N GLU A 129 -36.84 -3.67 -4.26
CA GLU A 129 -35.87 -2.70 -3.73
C GLU A 129 -34.51 -2.98 -4.38
N PRO A 130 -33.85 -1.99 -5.02
CA PRO A 130 -32.50 -2.12 -5.52
C PRO A 130 -31.49 -2.37 -4.41
N TYR A 131 -30.40 -3.08 -4.72
CA TYR A 131 -29.28 -3.27 -3.82
C TYR A 131 -28.08 -2.47 -4.29
N ILE A 132 -27.35 -1.91 -3.32
CA ILE A 132 -26.06 -1.26 -3.53
C ILE A 132 -24.97 -2.32 -3.34
N VAL A 133 -24.04 -2.43 -4.29
CA VAL A 133 -22.79 -3.16 -4.06
C VAL A 133 -21.93 -2.31 -3.13
N ARG A 134 -21.57 -2.81 -1.97
CA ARG A 134 -20.94 -2.03 -0.89
C ARG A 134 -19.73 -1.20 -1.38
N PRO A 135 -19.75 0.14 -1.24
CA PRO A 135 -18.60 1.00 -1.44
C PRO A 135 -17.81 1.18 -0.13
N THR A 136 -18.44 0.84 0.98
CA THR A 136 -17.95 0.78 2.37
C THR A 136 -19.01 0.03 3.18
N SER A 137 -18.70 -0.44 4.38
CA SER A 137 -19.57 -1.38 5.09
C SER A 137 -20.22 -0.85 6.36
N GLU A 138 -20.00 0.42 6.75
CA GLU A 138 -20.55 1.01 7.98
C GLU A 138 -22.06 0.74 8.10
N THR A 139 -22.80 0.96 7.02
CA THR A 139 -24.26 0.83 6.97
C THR A 139 -24.74 -0.59 7.25
N ILE A 140 -24.18 -1.59 6.55
CA ILE A 140 -24.61 -2.99 6.71
C ILE A 140 -24.11 -3.58 8.04
N ILE A 141 -22.92 -3.17 8.49
CA ILE A 141 -22.34 -3.57 9.78
C ILE A 141 -23.13 -2.95 10.92
N GLY A 142 -23.45 -1.66 10.83
CA GLY A 142 -24.24 -0.94 11.84
C GLY A 142 -25.60 -1.60 12.09
N ALA A 143 -26.29 -2.03 11.05
CA ALA A 143 -27.56 -2.77 11.17
C ALA A 143 -27.40 -4.13 11.89
N SER A 144 -26.24 -4.75 11.83
CA SER A 144 -25.92 -5.97 12.57
C SER A 144 -25.55 -5.66 14.02
N PHE A 145 -24.73 -4.64 14.25
CA PHE A 145 -24.32 -4.20 15.58
C PHE A 145 -25.50 -3.76 16.44
N ALA A 146 -26.52 -3.10 15.84
CA ALA A 146 -27.75 -2.74 16.53
C ALA A 146 -28.52 -3.95 17.08
N LYS A 147 -28.28 -5.16 16.57
CA LYS A 147 -28.87 -6.41 17.07
C LYS A 147 -27.98 -7.13 18.08
N TRP A 148 -26.65 -6.95 17.95
CA TRP A 148 -25.67 -7.68 18.77
C TRP A 148 -25.35 -6.96 20.07
N VAL A 149 -25.43 -5.63 20.08
CA VAL A 149 -25.12 -4.78 21.25
C VAL A 149 -26.42 -4.42 21.95
N ASN A 150 -26.61 -4.91 23.17
CA ASN A 150 -27.82 -4.66 23.97
C ASN A 150 -27.47 -4.12 25.37
N SER A 151 -26.29 -4.43 25.87
CA SER A 151 -25.84 -4.11 27.24
C SER A 151 -24.35 -3.76 27.22
N TYR A 152 -23.91 -3.01 28.24
CA TYR A 152 -22.49 -2.72 28.44
C TYR A 152 -21.60 -3.98 28.53
N ARG A 153 -22.19 -5.16 28.80
CA ARG A 153 -21.45 -6.44 28.80
C ARG A 153 -21.09 -6.96 27.45
N ASP A 154 -21.73 -6.44 26.39
CA ASP A 154 -21.43 -6.78 25.01
C ASP A 154 -20.30 -5.93 24.44
N LEU A 155 -19.78 -4.97 25.22
CA LEU A 155 -18.75 -4.00 24.84
C LEU A 155 -17.40 -4.29 25.51
N PRO A 156 -16.26 -3.98 24.88
CA PRO A 156 -16.18 -3.51 23.51
C PRO A 156 -16.45 -4.64 22.49
N LEU A 157 -17.10 -4.32 21.38
CA LEU A 157 -17.24 -5.23 20.25
C LEU A 157 -16.18 -4.88 19.19
N LEU A 158 -15.25 -5.81 18.94
CA LEU A 158 -14.04 -5.59 18.13
C LEU A 158 -14.06 -6.53 16.90
N ILE A 159 -14.45 -6.01 15.75
CA ILE A 159 -14.65 -6.80 14.52
C ILE A 159 -13.74 -6.31 13.39
N ASN A 160 -13.18 -7.26 12.66
CA ASN A 160 -12.44 -7.06 11.42
C ASN A 160 -13.10 -7.84 10.28
N GLN A 161 -13.02 -7.31 9.05
CA GLN A 161 -13.47 -7.97 7.84
C GLN A 161 -12.40 -7.85 6.74
N TRP A 162 -12.07 -8.98 6.10
CA TRP A 162 -11.36 -9.03 4.84
C TRP A 162 -12.37 -9.19 3.71
N ALA A 163 -12.41 -8.25 2.79
CA ALA A 163 -13.47 -8.19 1.78
C ALA A 163 -13.03 -7.46 0.51
N ASN A 164 -13.91 -7.42 -0.46
CA ASN A 164 -13.84 -6.50 -1.60
C ASN A 164 -14.90 -5.41 -1.46
N ILE A 165 -14.66 -4.28 -2.11
CA ILE A 165 -15.63 -3.20 -2.29
C ILE A 165 -15.62 -2.69 -3.72
N VAL A 166 -16.69 -1.99 -4.12
CA VAL A 166 -16.81 -1.40 -5.45
C VAL A 166 -17.08 0.09 -5.33
N ARG A 167 -16.19 0.91 -5.91
CA ARG A 167 -16.34 2.36 -6.08
C ARG A 167 -16.15 2.69 -7.55
N TRP A 168 -17.11 3.35 -8.18
CA TRP A 168 -17.13 3.61 -9.62
C TRP A 168 -16.05 4.63 -10.02
N GLU A 169 -14.79 4.18 -10.09
CA GLU A 169 -13.64 5.04 -10.35
C GLU A 169 -13.48 5.33 -11.85
N MET A 170 -13.34 6.58 -12.21
CA MET A 170 -13.21 7.03 -13.60
C MET A 170 -11.74 7.03 -14.10
N ARG A 171 -10.77 7.21 -13.20
CA ARG A 171 -9.33 7.31 -13.52
C ARG A 171 -8.57 6.17 -12.86
N THR A 172 -8.72 4.99 -13.43
CA THR A 172 -8.17 3.77 -12.84
C THR A 172 -6.66 3.65 -13.00
N ARG A 173 -6.02 3.08 -11.98
CA ARG A 173 -4.61 2.71 -11.97
C ARG A 173 -4.44 1.48 -11.08
N LEU A 174 -3.85 0.41 -11.63
CA LEU A 174 -3.68 -0.88 -10.93
C LEU A 174 -3.11 -0.67 -9.51
N PHE A 175 -3.70 -1.34 -8.53
CA PHE A 175 -3.47 -1.26 -7.08
C PHE A 175 -3.76 0.10 -6.42
N LEU A 176 -3.61 1.23 -7.09
CA LEU A 176 -3.76 2.57 -6.48
C LEU A 176 -5.20 3.09 -6.50
N ARG A 177 -5.85 2.93 -7.64
CA ARG A 177 -7.23 3.34 -7.87
C ARG A 177 -7.88 2.36 -8.85
N THR A 178 -8.75 1.50 -8.37
CA THR A 178 -9.52 0.55 -9.16
C THR A 178 -10.98 0.61 -8.76
N THR A 179 -11.87 0.22 -9.67
CA THR A 179 -13.30 0.19 -9.41
C THR A 179 -13.64 -0.87 -8.36
N GLU A 180 -13.05 -2.05 -8.48
CA GLU A 180 -13.09 -3.08 -7.45
C GLU A 180 -11.68 -3.24 -6.85
N PHE A 181 -11.61 -3.43 -5.53
CA PHE A 181 -10.37 -3.73 -4.84
C PHE A 181 -10.60 -4.54 -3.57
N LEU A 182 -9.56 -5.27 -3.17
CA LEU A 182 -9.53 -5.97 -1.89
C LEU A 182 -9.06 -5.01 -0.80
N TRP A 183 -9.65 -5.15 0.37
CA TRP A 183 -9.28 -4.38 1.53
C TRP A 183 -9.51 -5.14 2.84
N GLN A 184 -9.05 -4.54 3.89
CA GLN A 184 -9.40 -4.83 5.25
C GLN A 184 -10.13 -3.62 5.81
N GLU A 185 -11.18 -3.87 6.55
CA GLU A 185 -11.90 -2.86 7.33
C GLU A 185 -12.20 -3.39 8.73
N GLY A 186 -11.91 -2.58 9.72
CA GLY A 186 -12.29 -2.85 11.09
C GLY A 186 -13.41 -1.93 11.54
N HIS A 187 -14.29 -2.45 12.38
CA HIS A 187 -15.43 -1.73 12.93
C HIS A 187 -15.59 -2.13 14.39
N THR A 188 -15.65 -1.14 15.27
CA THR A 188 -15.74 -1.41 16.71
C THR A 188 -16.81 -0.58 17.38
N VAL A 189 -17.27 -1.07 18.55
CA VAL A 189 -18.29 -0.42 19.36
C VAL A 189 -17.80 -0.36 20.80
N HIS A 190 -17.94 0.79 21.43
CA HIS A 190 -17.41 1.10 22.76
C HIS A 190 -18.46 1.76 23.65
N GLU A 191 -18.24 1.67 24.98
CA GLU A 191 -19.10 2.28 25.98
C GLU A 191 -18.89 3.81 26.05
N SER A 192 -17.67 4.28 25.83
CA SER A 192 -17.31 5.70 25.98
C SER A 192 -16.51 6.24 24.79
N GLU A 193 -16.49 7.58 24.68
CA GLU A 193 -15.65 8.30 23.72
C GLU A 193 -14.17 8.02 23.94
N ALA A 194 -13.72 7.98 25.19
CA ALA A 194 -12.33 7.73 25.52
C ALA A 194 -11.87 6.35 25.03
N GLU A 195 -12.67 5.30 25.25
CA GLU A 195 -12.36 3.96 24.74
C GLU A 195 -12.33 3.92 23.22
N ALA A 196 -13.27 4.59 22.54
CA ALA A 196 -13.29 4.66 21.08
C ALA A 196 -12.09 5.44 20.52
N MET A 197 -11.68 6.51 21.18
CA MET A 197 -10.48 7.28 20.81
C MET A 197 -9.21 6.43 20.98
N ASP A 198 -9.06 5.77 22.12
CA ASP A 198 -7.92 4.88 22.39
C ASP A 198 -7.83 3.77 21.34
N GLU A 199 -8.97 3.20 20.94
CA GLU A 199 -9.03 2.18 19.89
C GLU A 199 -8.64 2.76 18.54
N THR A 200 -9.14 3.95 18.18
CA THR A 200 -8.83 4.63 16.94
C THR A 200 -7.31 4.85 16.78
N LEU A 201 -6.66 5.34 17.84
CA LEU A 201 -5.21 5.59 17.84
C LEU A 201 -4.40 4.29 17.89
N LYS A 202 -4.85 3.28 18.65
CA LYS A 202 -4.22 1.96 18.68
C LYS A 202 -4.17 1.30 17.30
N MET A 203 -5.26 1.36 16.54
CA MET A 203 -5.30 0.77 15.19
C MET A 203 -4.47 1.56 14.19
N LEU A 204 -4.35 2.87 14.34
CA LEU A 204 -3.39 3.67 13.58
C LEU A 204 -1.95 3.23 13.85
N ASP A 205 -1.61 2.96 15.12
CA ASP A 205 -0.28 2.47 15.52
C ASP A 205 0.01 1.07 14.95
N VAL A 206 -0.98 0.18 14.93
CA VAL A 206 -0.87 -1.14 14.27
C VAL A 206 -0.51 -0.97 12.79
N TYR A 207 -1.19 -0.07 12.08
CA TYR A 207 -0.88 0.19 10.68
C TYR A 207 0.50 0.81 10.47
N ALA A 208 0.88 1.76 11.31
CA ALA A 208 2.21 2.39 11.23
C ALA A 208 3.31 1.36 11.47
N LYS A 209 3.15 0.51 12.51
CA LYS A 209 4.07 -0.57 12.81
C LYS A 209 4.15 -1.59 11.68
N PHE A 210 3.02 -2.01 11.12
CA PHE A 210 2.99 -2.92 9.98
C PHE A 210 3.70 -2.34 8.76
N ALA A 211 3.41 -1.08 8.41
CA ALA A 211 4.05 -0.40 7.28
C ALA A 211 5.58 -0.36 7.45
N GLN A 212 6.08 -0.07 8.65
CA GLN A 212 7.49 0.03 8.93
C GLN A 212 8.18 -1.34 9.02
N ASP A 213 7.63 -2.27 9.80
CA ASP A 213 8.31 -3.52 10.15
C ASP A 213 8.22 -4.58 9.05
N TYR A 214 7.11 -4.61 8.29
CA TYR A 214 6.88 -5.59 7.23
C TYR A 214 7.04 -5.02 5.83
N LEU A 215 6.45 -3.84 5.54
CA LEU A 215 6.55 -3.22 4.23
C LEU A 215 7.83 -2.39 4.06
N ALA A 216 8.59 -2.16 5.13
CA ALA A 216 9.78 -1.29 5.15
C ALA A 216 9.47 0.13 4.63
N ILE A 217 8.25 0.64 4.85
CA ILE A 217 7.80 1.95 4.42
C ILE A 217 7.70 2.86 5.65
N PRO A 218 8.56 3.88 5.78
CA PRO A 218 8.46 4.85 6.85
C PRO A 218 7.26 5.76 6.62
N VAL A 219 6.35 5.83 7.60
CA VAL A 219 5.13 6.63 7.54
C VAL A 219 5.12 7.74 8.57
N ILE A 220 4.31 8.77 8.33
CA ILE A 220 4.01 9.84 9.27
C ILE A 220 2.56 9.66 9.72
N LYS A 221 2.35 9.61 11.04
CA LYS A 221 1.02 9.59 11.65
C LYS A 221 0.52 11.01 11.85
N GLY A 222 -0.74 11.25 11.59
CA GLY A 222 -1.34 12.55 11.84
C GLY A 222 -2.85 12.58 11.65
N GLU A 223 -3.43 13.69 12.04
CA GLU A 223 -4.86 13.97 11.91
C GLU A 223 -5.17 14.64 10.58
N LYS A 224 -6.29 14.30 9.96
CA LYS A 224 -6.81 14.96 8.77
C LYS A 224 -7.48 16.29 9.12
N THR A 225 -7.41 17.24 8.21
CA THR A 225 -8.20 18.47 8.29
C THR A 225 -9.69 18.18 8.11
N GLU A 226 -10.52 19.12 8.51
CA GLU A 226 -11.98 19.03 8.32
C GLU A 226 -12.38 18.77 6.86
N GLY A 227 -11.65 19.36 5.90
CA GLY A 227 -11.89 19.19 4.46
C GLY A 227 -11.43 17.83 3.89
N GLU A 228 -10.59 17.10 4.60
CA GLU A 228 -10.00 15.83 4.13
C GLU A 228 -10.40 14.63 5.03
N LYS A 229 -11.22 14.84 6.06
CA LYS A 229 -11.68 13.77 6.94
C LYS A 229 -12.73 12.86 6.28
N PHE A 230 -12.88 11.67 6.80
CA PHE A 230 -13.91 10.73 6.36
C PHE A 230 -15.31 11.31 6.62
N PRO A 231 -16.22 11.29 5.63
CA PRO A 231 -17.58 11.82 5.80
C PRO A 231 -18.32 11.15 6.95
N GLY A 232 -18.84 11.94 7.88
CA GLY A 232 -19.55 11.47 9.07
C GLY A 232 -18.65 11.11 10.26
N ALA A 233 -17.33 11.08 10.13
CA ALA A 233 -16.43 10.90 11.26
C ALA A 233 -16.28 12.20 12.09
N VAL A 234 -16.04 12.04 13.39
CA VAL A 234 -15.64 13.13 14.28
C VAL A 234 -14.20 13.52 13.99
N ASN A 235 -13.28 12.52 14.02
CA ASN A 235 -11.88 12.69 13.65
C ASN A 235 -11.46 11.59 12.68
N THR A 236 -10.52 11.91 11.81
CA THR A 236 -9.86 10.95 10.91
C THR A 236 -8.36 11.07 11.10
N TYR A 237 -7.72 9.94 11.34
CA TYR A 237 -6.28 9.83 11.43
C TYR A 237 -5.75 9.00 10.28
N CYS A 238 -4.50 9.25 9.88
CA CYS A 238 -3.90 8.56 8.74
C CYS A 238 -2.42 8.27 8.95
N ILE A 239 -1.92 7.34 8.14
CA ILE A 239 -0.51 7.15 7.91
C ILE A 239 -0.18 7.59 6.48
N GLU A 240 0.76 8.53 6.34
CA GLU A 240 1.19 9.08 5.06
C GLU A 240 2.61 8.62 4.74
N ALA A 241 2.81 8.10 3.53
CA ALA A 241 4.10 7.67 3.02
C ALA A 241 4.56 8.54 1.86
N MET A 242 5.88 8.71 1.68
CA MET A 242 6.46 9.38 0.52
C MET A 242 6.87 8.36 -0.53
N MET A 243 6.43 8.55 -1.77
CA MET A 243 6.81 7.75 -2.93
C MET A 243 8.05 8.32 -3.62
N GLN A 244 8.73 7.54 -4.47
CA GLN A 244 9.98 7.97 -5.11
C GLN A 244 9.80 9.17 -6.07
N ASP A 245 8.59 9.47 -6.52
CA ASP A 245 8.27 10.72 -7.24
C ASP A 245 7.93 11.89 -6.30
N ARG A 246 8.24 11.75 -5.00
CA ARG A 246 8.07 12.72 -3.92
C ARG A 246 6.61 13.09 -3.60
N LYS A 247 5.65 12.34 -4.13
CA LYS A 247 4.25 12.52 -3.76
C LYS A 247 3.90 11.71 -2.52
N ALA A 248 2.87 12.19 -1.82
CA ALA A 248 2.28 11.48 -0.70
C ALA A 248 1.34 10.37 -1.16
N LEU A 249 1.35 9.28 -0.43
CA LEU A 249 0.36 8.21 -0.52
C LEU A 249 -0.23 7.93 0.85
N GLN A 250 -1.53 8.15 1.00
CA GLN A 250 -2.27 7.71 2.18
C GLN A 250 -2.31 6.19 2.19
N SER A 251 -1.64 5.59 3.18
CA SER A 251 -1.40 4.15 3.26
C SER A 251 -2.33 3.42 4.24
N GLY A 252 -3.08 4.15 5.04
CA GLY A 252 -4.08 3.62 5.96
C GLY A 252 -4.78 4.74 6.71
N THR A 253 -6.00 4.49 7.19
CA THR A 253 -6.80 5.45 7.96
C THR A 253 -7.47 4.78 9.15
N SER A 254 -7.69 5.56 10.20
CA SER A 254 -8.46 5.19 11.37
C SER A 254 -9.37 6.35 11.77
N HIS A 255 -10.65 6.05 12.01
CA HIS A 255 -11.71 7.04 12.19
C HIS A 255 -12.39 6.88 13.54
N LEU A 256 -12.45 7.96 14.31
CA LEU A 256 -13.42 8.09 15.38
C LEU A 256 -14.75 8.52 14.74
N LEU A 257 -15.70 7.60 14.67
CA LEU A 257 -17.02 7.88 14.10
C LEU A 257 -17.94 8.57 15.14
N GLY A 258 -17.53 8.57 16.40
CA GLY A 258 -18.33 9.10 17.50
C GLY A 258 -19.64 8.32 17.65
N GLN A 259 -20.75 9.04 17.83
CA GLN A 259 -22.08 8.47 17.90
C GLN A 259 -22.88 8.64 16.60
N ASN A 260 -22.34 9.27 15.57
CA ASN A 260 -23.08 9.61 14.34
C ASN A 260 -23.68 8.37 13.68
N PHE A 261 -22.86 7.38 13.39
CA PHE A 261 -23.32 6.11 12.79
C PHE A 261 -24.13 5.25 13.76
N ALA A 262 -23.82 5.33 15.07
CA ALA A 262 -24.58 4.64 16.09
C ALA A 262 -26.01 5.19 16.21
N GLN A 263 -26.20 6.50 16.06
CA GLN A 263 -27.54 7.12 16.03
C GLN A 263 -28.30 6.74 14.77
N ALA A 264 -27.66 6.81 13.60
CA ALA A 264 -28.28 6.47 12.32
C ALA A 264 -28.72 4.99 12.25
N SER A 265 -27.90 4.07 12.77
CA SER A 265 -28.18 2.63 12.80
C SER A 265 -28.90 2.17 14.09
N ASN A 266 -29.16 3.07 15.04
CA ASN A 266 -29.75 2.79 16.34
C ASN A 266 -28.96 1.75 17.19
N ILE A 267 -27.64 1.86 17.20
CA ILE A 267 -26.78 1.03 18.06
C ILE A 267 -26.83 1.58 19.48
N ARG A 268 -27.62 0.94 20.34
CA ARG A 268 -27.83 1.34 21.73
C ARG A 268 -27.59 0.19 22.68
N PHE A 269 -27.11 0.51 23.85
CA PHE A 269 -26.91 -0.45 24.91
C PHE A 269 -27.45 0.09 26.25
N GLN A 270 -27.78 -0.81 27.13
CA GLN A 270 -28.15 -0.49 28.53
C GLN A 270 -26.83 -0.34 29.34
N ASN A 271 -26.62 0.84 29.90
CA ASN A 271 -25.48 1.13 30.73
C ASN A 271 -25.58 0.45 32.14
N ARG A 272 -24.60 0.72 33.01
CA ARG A 272 -24.54 0.10 34.34
C ARG A 272 -25.67 0.56 35.26
N GLU A 273 -26.23 1.72 35.01
CA GLU A 273 -27.35 2.34 35.74
C GLU A 273 -28.71 1.87 35.21
N GLY A 274 -28.75 1.09 34.14
CA GLY A 274 -29.98 0.58 33.52
C GLY A 274 -30.59 1.51 32.47
N GLU A 275 -29.89 2.58 32.06
CA GLU A 275 -30.35 3.55 31.10
C GLU A 275 -29.85 3.17 29.68
N PHE A 276 -30.65 3.47 28.64
CA PHE A 276 -30.25 3.27 27.25
C PHE A 276 -29.51 4.48 26.70
N GLN A 277 -28.34 4.24 26.13
CA GLN A 277 -27.53 5.26 25.44
C GLN A 277 -26.98 4.74 24.12
N HIS A 278 -26.66 5.65 23.20
CA HIS A 278 -25.97 5.29 21.97
C HIS A 278 -24.51 4.97 22.26
N ALA A 279 -24.00 3.97 21.53
CA ALA A 279 -22.60 3.57 21.64
C ALA A 279 -21.68 4.52 20.87
N TRP A 280 -20.39 4.45 21.17
CA TRP A 280 -19.32 5.10 20.43
C TRP A 280 -18.70 4.11 19.45
N THR A 281 -18.44 4.54 18.21
CA THR A 281 -18.00 3.64 17.14
C THR A 281 -16.72 4.14 16.48
N THR A 282 -15.96 3.19 15.96
CA THR A 282 -14.76 3.46 15.13
C THR A 282 -14.81 2.65 13.85
N SER A 283 -14.10 3.11 12.83
CA SER A 283 -13.75 2.30 11.66
C SER A 283 -12.31 2.57 11.22
N TRP A 284 -11.65 1.58 10.63
CA TRP A 284 -10.27 1.69 10.20
C TRP A 284 -10.00 0.73 9.05
N GLY A 285 -9.10 1.11 8.10
CA GLY A 285 -8.92 0.32 6.90
C GLY A 285 -7.63 0.54 6.13
N VAL A 286 -7.21 -0.55 5.45
CA VAL A 286 -6.16 -0.57 4.44
C VAL A 286 -6.58 -1.44 3.25
N SER A 287 -5.97 -1.24 2.09
CA SER A 287 -6.35 -1.95 0.87
C SER A 287 -5.13 -2.46 0.10
N THR A 288 -5.38 -3.12 -1.03
CA THR A 288 -4.35 -3.50 -2.01
C THR A 288 -3.52 -2.31 -2.51
N ARG A 289 -3.88 -1.06 -2.15
CA ARG A 289 -3.03 0.13 -2.35
C ARG A 289 -1.66 -0.03 -1.70
N LEU A 290 -1.51 -0.81 -0.64
CA LEU A 290 -0.23 -1.12 -0.01
C LEU A 290 0.75 -1.82 -0.96
N ILE A 291 0.25 -2.64 -1.92
CA ILE A 291 1.09 -3.22 -2.98
C ILE A 291 1.60 -2.12 -3.91
N GLY A 292 0.74 -1.17 -4.27
CA GLY A 292 1.16 0.02 -5.02
C GLY A 292 2.23 0.83 -4.28
N ALA A 293 2.07 0.99 -2.96
CA ALA A 293 3.06 1.64 -2.10
C ALA A 293 4.41 0.92 -2.13
N LEU A 294 4.43 -0.41 -2.00
CA LEU A 294 5.66 -1.22 -2.11
C LEU A 294 6.40 -0.99 -3.42
N ILE A 295 5.67 -1.02 -4.55
CA ILE A 295 6.25 -0.78 -5.87
C ILE A 295 6.87 0.62 -5.94
N MET A 296 6.11 1.64 -5.54
CA MET A 296 6.52 3.04 -5.65
C MET A 296 7.60 3.45 -4.65
N ALA A 297 7.67 2.79 -3.50
CA ALA A 297 8.69 3.10 -2.49
C ALA A 297 10.02 2.40 -2.75
N HIS A 298 10.01 1.18 -3.30
CA HIS A 298 11.20 0.33 -3.27
C HIS A 298 11.74 -0.09 -4.63
N SER A 299 10.89 -0.23 -5.65
CA SER A 299 11.29 -0.75 -6.97
C SER A 299 12.27 0.17 -7.68
N ASP A 300 13.03 -0.42 -8.59
CA ASP A 300 14.03 0.29 -9.39
C ASP A 300 13.82 0.06 -10.91
N ASP A 301 14.73 0.54 -11.73
CA ASP A 301 14.64 0.39 -13.19
C ASP A 301 15.02 -1.02 -13.68
N ASN A 302 15.25 -1.96 -12.76
CA ASN A 302 15.42 -3.39 -13.03
C ASN A 302 14.20 -4.23 -12.65
N GLY A 303 13.21 -3.63 -11.99
CA GLY A 303 11.96 -4.29 -11.62
C GLY A 303 11.56 -4.09 -10.15
N LEU A 304 10.74 -5.01 -9.68
CA LEU A 304 10.24 -5.01 -8.31
C LEU A 304 11.37 -5.23 -7.29
N VAL A 305 11.29 -4.56 -6.15
CA VAL A 305 12.11 -4.82 -4.96
C VAL A 305 11.15 -5.05 -3.79
N LEU A 306 11.22 -6.23 -3.20
CA LEU A 306 10.37 -6.59 -2.07
C LEU A 306 11.19 -6.63 -0.77
N PRO A 307 10.67 -6.02 0.31
CA PRO A 307 11.15 -6.31 1.65
C PRO A 307 11.01 -7.81 1.94
N PRO A 308 12.04 -8.48 2.46
CA PRO A 308 11.99 -9.92 2.70
C PRO A 308 10.79 -10.41 3.51
N LYS A 309 10.34 -9.66 4.52
CA LYS A 309 9.20 -10.06 5.37
C LYS A 309 7.87 -10.18 4.62
N ILE A 310 7.74 -9.53 3.45
CA ILE A 310 6.49 -9.55 2.68
C ILE A 310 6.62 -10.30 1.35
N ALA A 311 7.81 -10.76 1.01
CA ALA A 311 8.05 -11.46 -0.25
C ALA A 311 7.32 -12.82 -0.29
N PRO A 312 6.69 -13.19 -1.42
CA PRO A 312 6.05 -14.50 -1.59
C PRO A 312 7.03 -15.67 -1.47
N SER A 313 8.23 -15.49 -2.02
CA SER A 313 9.37 -16.40 -1.88
C SER A 313 10.63 -15.59 -1.63
N HIS A 314 11.56 -16.14 -0.87
CA HIS A 314 12.74 -15.43 -0.38
C HIS A 314 13.99 -15.68 -1.22
N ILE A 315 14.11 -16.88 -1.79
CA ILE A 315 15.33 -17.34 -2.45
C ILE A 315 14.97 -18.08 -3.74
N ALA A 316 15.54 -17.64 -4.87
CA ALA A 316 15.54 -18.41 -6.10
C ALA A 316 16.87 -19.16 -6.23
N ILE A 317 16.80 -20.47 -6.36
CA ILE A 317 17.95 -21.36 -6.61
C ILE A 317 18.01 -21.63 -8.11
N ILE A 318 19.10 -21.23 -8.76
CA ILE A 318 19.26 -21.23 -10.21
C ILE A 318 20.43 -22.17 -10.57
N PRO A 319 20.16 -23.44 -10.92
CA PRO A 319 21.17 -24.36 -11.41
C PRO A 319 21.65 -23.95 -12.79
N ILE A 320 22.97 -23.99 -13.04
CA ILE A 320 23.61 -23.60 -14.30
C ILE A 320 24.47 -24.79 -14.80
N TYR A 321 24.09 -25.36 -15.92
CA TYR A 321 24.76 -26.54 -16.51
C TYR A 321 24.72 -26.45 -18.05
N ARG A 322 25.54 -27.26 -18.72
CA ARG A 322 25.67 -27.31 -20.17
C ARG A 322 25.28 -28.66 -20.76
N ASP A 323 25.48 -29.73 -20.02
CA ASP A 323 25.22 -31.10 -20.43
C ASP A 323 24.60 -31.90 -19.28
N GLU A 324 24.26 -33.18 -19.56
CA GLU A 324 23.54 -34.04 -18.62
C GLU A 324 24.42 -34.46 -17.42
N GLU A 325 25.75 -34.57 -17.58
CA GLU A 325 26.66 -34.89 -16.49
C GLU A 325 26.78 -33.74 -15.49
N GLU A 326 26.97 -32.51 -15.99
CA GLU A 326 26.94 -31.28 -15.18
C GLU A 326 25.57 -31.11 -14.51
N HIS A 327 24.45 -31.35 -15.22
CA HIS A 327 23.09 -31.26 -14.71
C HIS A 327 22.91 -32.11 -13.46
N ALA A 328 23.25 -33.38 -13.50
CA ALA A 328 23.07 -34.31 -12.37
C ALA A 328 23.79 -33.83 -11.08
N ALA A 329 25.04 -33.36 -11.21
CA ALA A 329 25.83 -32.88 -10.09
C ALA A 329 25.32 -31.55 -9.51
N VAL A 330 24.99 -30.60 -10.40
CA VAL A 330 24.47 -29.30 -10.01
C VAL A 330 23.10 -29.43 -9.36
N MET A 331 22.20 -30.25 -9.92
CA MET A 331 20.87 -30.47 -9.37
C MET A 331 20.89 -31.20 -8.03
N ALA A 332 21.84 -32.14 -7.81
CA ALA A 332 22.01 -32.78 -6.51
C ALA A 332 22.33 -31.72 -5.41
N LEU A 333 23.25 -30.80 -5.68
CA LEU A 333 23.59 -29.73 -4.75
C LEU A 333 22.43 -28.73 -4.58
N ALA A 334 21.79 -28.30 -5.69
CA ALA A 334 20.67 -27.38 -5.66
C ALA A 334 19.49 -27.94 -4.85
N SER A 335 19.17 -29.23 -5.04
CA SER A 335 18.12 -29.92 -4.29
C SER A 335 18.45 -30.06 -2.80
N SER A 336 19.71 -30.33 -2.46
CA SER A 336 20.16 -30.38 -1.07
C SER A 336 20.02 -29.04 -0.37
N ILE A 337 20.40 -27.93 -1.02
CA ILE A 337 20.24 -26.58 -0.50
C ILE A 337 18.75 -26.24 -0.37
N ASN A 338 17.94 -26.56 -1.36
CA ASN A 338 16.48 -26.33 -1.31
C ASN A 338 15.84 -27.06 -0.12
N GLU A 339 16.25 -28.30 0.13
CA GLU A 339 15.76 -29.10 1.26
C GLU A 339 16.13 -28.47 2.61
N ALA A 340 17.32 -27.88 2.74
CA ALA A 340 17.78 -27.24 3.96
C ALA A 340 16.89 -26.06 4.41
N TYR A 341 16.15 -25.43 3.49
CA TYR A 341 15.25 -24.33 3.82
C TYR A 341 13.83 -24.74 4.20
N LYS A 342 13.42 -26.00 4.00
CA LYS A 342 12.02 -26.45 4.21
C LYS A 342 11.44 -26.16 5.58
N HIS A 343 12.27 -26.07 6.61
CA HIS A 343 11.85 -25.82 7.99
C HIS A 343 12.60 -24.65 8.61
N THR A 344 13.05 -23.71 7.77
CA THR A 344 13.83 -22.56 8.21
C THR A 344 12.92 -21.34 8.31
N ASP A 345 13.08 -20.59 9.38
CA ASP A 345 12.39 -19.33 9.61
C ASP A 345 13.38 -18.16 9.61
N PHE A 346 12.91 -17.03 9.12
CA PHE A 346 13.57 -15.74 9.12
C PHE A 346 12.72 -14.75 9.93
N GLU A 347 13.15 -14.38 11.12
CA GLU A 347 12.45 -13.43 12.01
C GLU A 347 10.94 -13.75 12.18
N GLY A 348 10.58 -15.02 12.36
CA GLY A 348 9.20 -15.50 12.51
C GLY A 348 8.45 -15.70 11.18
N VAL A 349 9.09 -15.44 10.03
CA VAL A 349 8.55 -15.71 8.70
C VAL A 349 9.19 -16.97 8.13
N ARG A 350 8.37 -17.95 7.74
CA ARG A 350 8.88 -19.15 7.08
C ARG A 350 9.57 -18.81 5.77
N VAL A 351 10.77 -19.33 5.55
CA VAL A 351 11.50 -19.15 4.30
C VAL A 351 10.92 -20.05 3.21
N TYR A 352 10.55 -19.45 2.08
CA TYR A 352 10.15 -20.14 0.86
C TYR A 352 11.22 -19.99 -0.20
N THR A 353 11.46 -21.07 -0.96
CA THR A 353 12.46 -21.13 -2.02
C THR A 353 11.82 -21.56 -3.34
N GLU A 354 12.39 -21.09 -4.45
CA GLU A 354 12.03 -21.46 -5.81
C GLU A 354 13.24 -22.13 -6.48
N LEU A 355 13.16 -23.43 -6.73
CA LEU A 355 14.16 -24.13 -7.52
C LEU A 355 13.80 -24.00 -9.00
N ASP A 356 14.58 -23.17 -9.72
CA ASP A 356 14.29 -22.80 -11.12
C ASP A 356 15.11 -23.63 -12.10
N ASP A 357 14.55 -24.76 -12.51
CA ASP A 357 15.11 -25.69 -13.50
C ASP A 357 14.39 -25.61 -14.86
N ARG A 358 13.77 -24.46 -15.18
CA ARG A 358 13.11 -24.27 -16.47
C ARG A 358 14.12 -24.27 -17.63
N GLU A 359 13.68 -24.76 -18.80
CA GLU A 359 14.48 -24.76 -20.06
C GLU A 359 14.65 -23.32 -20.61
N LEU A 360 15.39 -22.49 -19.86
CA LEU A 360 15.74 -21.11 -20.20
C LEU A 360 17.22 -20.89 -19.91
N THR A 361 17.83 -19.90 -20.58
CA THR A 361 19.21 -19.54 -20.25
C THR A 361 19.33 -19.03 -18.81
N SER A 362 20.50 -19.19 -18.21
CA SER A 362 20.75 -18.66 -16.85
C SER A 362 20.48 -17.16 -16.73
N SER A 363 20.75 -16.41 -17.81
CA SER A 363 20.45 -14.97 -17.88
C SER A 363 18.96 -14.69 -17.84
N GLU A 364 18.15 -15.42 -18.60
CA GLU A 364 16.68 -15.25 -18.62
C GLU A 364 16.07 -15.60 -17.27
N ARG A 365 16.52 -16.70 -16.61
CA ARG A 365 16.08 -17.07 -15.26
C ARG A 365 16.49 -16.02 -14.23
N ASN A 366 17.71 -15.50 -14.27
CA ASN A 366 18.15 -14.42 -13.39
C ASN A 366 17.29 -13.17 -13.55
N TRP A 367 17.08 -12.70 -14.78
CA TRP A 367 16.26 -11.51 -15.03
C TRP A 367 14.79 -11.71 -14.70
N HIS A 368 14.26 -12.92 -14.83
CA HIS A 368 12.91 -13.25 -14.36
C HIS A 368 12.76 -12.96 -12.87
N TRP A 369 13.67 -13.47 -12.05
CA TRP A 369 13.63 -13.29 -10.60
C TRP A 369 13.98 -11.86 -10.14
N ILE A 370 14.89 -11.20 -10.83
CA ILE A 370 15.17 -9.76 -10.60
C ILE A 370 13.91 -8.93 -10.80
N LYS A 371 13.21 -9.12 -11.92
CA LYS A 371 11.97 -8.39 -12.22
C LYS A 371 10.87 -8.68 -11.21
N LYS A 372 10.76 -9.90 -10.73
CA LYS A 372 9.80 -10.32 -9.70
C LYS A 372 10.16 -9.86 -8.28
N GLY A 373 11.36 -9.32 -8.08
CA GLY A 373 11.78 -8.76 -6.80
C GLY A 373 12.10 -9.81 -5.73
N ILE A 374 12.47 -11.04 -6.14
CA ILE A 374 12.88 -12.05 -5.15
C ILE A 374 14.10 -11.54 -4.36
N PRO A 375 14.10 -11.63 -3.02
CA PRO A 375 15.16 -11.06 -2.21
C PRO A 375 16.56 -11.59 -2.52
N LEU A 376 16.72 -12.92 -2.60
CA LEU A 376 17.99 -13.57 -2.84
C LEU A 376 17.94 -14.51 -4.06
N ARG A 377 19.06 -14.60 -4.76
CA ARG A 377 19.29 -15.61 -5.80
C ARG A 377 20.55 -16.38 -5.45
N ILE A 378 20.48 -17.70 -5.52
CA ILE A 378 21.60 -18.62 -5.37
C ILE A 378 21.86 -19.25 -6.73
N GLU A 379 23.00 -18.96 -7.34
CA GLU A 379 23.44 -19.57 -8.58
C GLU A 379 24.44 -20.70 -8.26
N ILE A 380 24.26 -21.82 -8.94
CA ILE A 380 25.08 -23.04 -8.73
C ILE A 380 25.51 -23.56 -10.10
N GLY A 381 26.82 -23.51 -10.37
CA GLY A 381 27.42 -24.07 -11.57
C GLY A 381 28.40 -25.20 -11.26
N PRO A 382 28.99 -25.88 -12.30
CA PRO A 382 29.94 -26.96 -12.09
C PRO A 382 31.18 -26.57 -11.28
N ARG A 383 31.64 -25.31 -11.42
CA ARG A 383 32.76 -24.77 -10.63
C ARG A 383 32.42 -24.64 -9.14
N ASP A 384 31.18 -24.24 -8.87
CA ASP A 384 30.68 -24.10 -7.50
C ASP A 384 30.56 -25.46 -6.83
N VAL A 385 30.08 -26.48 -7.56
CA VAL A 385 30.06 -27.87 -7.08
C VAL A 385 31.47 -28.33 -6.74
N ALA A 386 32.44 -28.12 -7.64
CA ALA A 386 33.83 -28.54 -7.46
C ALA A 386 34.54 -27.88 -6.26
N SER A 387 34.18 -26.62 -5.95
CA SER A 387 34.76 -25.85 -4.84
C SER A 387 33.92 -25.88 -3.55
N ASN A 388 32.79 -26.60 -3.55
CA ASN A 388 31.81 -26.65 -2.45
C ASN A 388 31.35 -25.24 -2.03
N THR A 389 31.04 -24.38 -3.01
CA THR A 389 30.55 -23.02 -2.81
C THR A 389 29.29 -22.76 -3.64
N VAL A 390 28.64 -21.64 -3.43
CA VAL A 390 27.56 -21.11 -4.26
C VAL A 390 27.72 -19.61 -4.43
N MET A 391 27.11 -19.05 -5.49
CA MET A 391 27.10 -17.61 -5.71
C MET A 391 25.76 -17.02 -5.25
N VAL A 392 25.77 -16.17 -4.23
CA VAL A 392 24.58 -15.50 -3.69
C VAL A 392 24.54 -14.05 -4.16
N ALA A 393 23.38 -13.64 -4.70
CA ALA A 393 23.11 -12.26 -5.13
C ALA A 393 21.89 -11.71 -4.39
N ARG A 394 21.97 -10.43 -3.96
CA ARG A 394 20.91 -9.72 -3.24
C ARG A 394 20.17 -8.77 -4.20
N ARG A 395 18.86 -8.64 -4.02
CA ARG A 395 18.04 -7.75 -4.86
C ARG A 395 18.18 -6.27 -4.51
N ASP A 396 18.61 -5.92 -3.31
CA ASP A 396 18.87 -4.55 -2.87
C ASP A 396 20.24 -4.00 -3.30
N GLN A 397 21.02 -4.80 -4.02
CA GLN A 397 22.32 -4.47 -4.59
C GLN A 397 22.29 -4.49 -6.13
N GLY A 398 23.40 -4.12 -6.76
CA GLY A 398 23.53 -4.17 -8.20
C GLY A 398 23.29 -5.58 -8.78
N PRO A 399 22.64 -5.72 -9.95
CA PRO A 399 22.24 -7.04 -10.48
C PRO A 399 23.41 -7.98 -10.78
N ARG A 400 24.65 -7.45 -10.84
CA ARG A 400 25.90 -8.22 -11.06
C ARG A 400 26.70 -8.46 -9.79
N GLU A 401 26.31 -7.86 -8.67
CA GLU A 401 26.97 -8.06 -7.40
C GLU A 401 26.60 -9.43 -6.81
N LYS A 402 27.62 -10.25 -6.58
CA LYS A 402 27.48 -11.62 -6.08
C LYS A 402 28.58 -11.91 -5.07
N GLN A 403 28.21 -12.71 -4.07
CA GLN A 403 29.13 -13.18 -3.03
C GLN A 403 29.28 -14.70 -3.15
N SER A 404 30.53 -15.20 -3.18
CA SER A 404 30.80 -16.63 -3.05
C SER A 404 30.67 -17.04 -1.58
N VAL A 405 29.88 -18.08 -1.32
CA VAL A 405 29.55 -18.57 0.02
C VAL A 405 29.78 -20.09 0.06
N ALA A 406 30.47 -20.59 1.09
CA ALA A 406 30.62 -22.03 1.30
C ALA A 406 29.25 -22.69 1.54
N VAL A 407 29.04 -23.86 0.97
CA VAL A 407 27.73 -24.57 1.05
C VAL A 407 27.30 -24.79 2.50
N GLU A 408 28.22 -25.10 3.39
CA GLU A 408 27.97 -25.31 4.83
C GLU A 408 27.44 -24.06 5.55
N ASN A 409 27.73 -22.86 5.04
CA ASN A 409 27.35 -21.58 5.64
C ASN A 409 26.19 -20.90 4.90
N VAL A 410 25.66 -21.47 3.80
CA VAL A 410 24.73 -20.78 2.90
C VAL A 410 23.41 -20.44 3.59
N VAL A 411 22.90 -21.29 4.47
CA VAL A 411 21.64 -21.05 5.19
C VAL A 411 21.80 -19.86 6.13
N GLU A 412 22.82 -19.88 7.00
CA GLU A 412 23.10 -18.80 7.95
C GLU A 412 23.34 -17.46 7.23
N TYR A 413 24.18 -17.49 6.18
CA TYR A 413 24.46 -16.30 5.37
C TYR A 413 23.20 -15.70 4.77
N CYS A 414 22.32 -16.53 4.19
CA CYS A 414 21.08 -16.04 3.58
C CYS A 414 20.11 -15.46 4.61
N LEU A 415 19.98 -16.05 5.80
CA LEU A 415 19.16 -15.50 6.87
C LEU A 415 19.67 -14.11 7.33
N GLN A 416 20.98 -13.97 7.52
CA GLN A 416 21.60 -12.69 7.84
C GLN A 416 21.44 -11.67 6.71
N ALA A 417 21.54 -12.12 5.45
CA ALA A 417 21.32 -11.28 4.28
C ALA A 417 19.88 -10.77 4.21
N LEU A 418 18.86 -11.61 4.46
CA LEU A 418 17.46 -11.21 4.50
C LEU A 418 17.20 -10.15 5.60
N SER A 419 17.70 -10.36 6.82
CA SER A 419 17.59 -9.37 7.92
C SER A 419 18.24 -8.03 7.55
N THR A 420 19.43 -8.10 6.94
CA THR A 420 20.14 -6.91 6.49
C THR A 420 19.38 -6.18 5.37
N MET A 421 18.80 -6.91 4.42
CA MET A 421 18.00 -6.33 3.34
C MET A 421 16.77 -5.61 3.88
N GLN A 422 16.02 -6.25 4.79
CA GLN A 422 14.83 -5.64 5.41
C GLN A 422 15.16 -4.26 6.00
N ARG A 423 16.25 -4.19 6.77
CA ARG A 423 16.73 -2.95 7.37
C ARG A 423 17.21 -1.93 6.33
N ASN A 424 18.05 -2.34 5.37
CA ASN A 424 18.59 -1.45 4.35
C ASN A 424 17.49 -0.80 3.49
N ILE A 425 16.43 -1.57 3.16
CA ILE A 425 15.29 -1.08 2.38
C ILE A 425 14.55 0.00 3.17
N LEU A 426 14.31 -0.23 4.46
CA LEU A 426 13.68 0.76 5.35
C LEU A 426 14.54 2.02 5.49
N GLU A 427 15.83 1.87 5.79
CA GLU A 427 16.75 2.99 5.97
C GLU A 427 16.89 3.84 4.69
N ARG A 428 16.91 3.20 3.52
CA ARG A 428 16.91 3.91 2.23
C ARG A 428 15.65 4.74 2.02
N ALA A 429 14.47 4.17 2.32
CA ALA A 429 13.20 4.87 2.19
C ALA A 429 13.07 6.02 3.22
N LEU A 430 13.55 5.81 4.45
CA LEU A 430 13.58 6.84 5.50
C LEU A 430 14.47 8.02 5.10
N ARG A 431 15.70 7.75 4.67
CA ARG A 431 16.62 8.78 4.19
C ARG A 431 16.04 9.55 3.02
N PHE A 432 15.41 8.86 2.05
CA PHE A 432 14.76 9.52 0.92
C PHE A 432 13.66 10.47 1.37
N ARG A 433 12.83 10.07 2.33
CA ARG A 433 11.79 10.94 2.90
C ARG A 433 12.42 12.15 3.60
N GLU A 434 13.43 11.98 4.42
CA GLU A 434 14.11 13.05 5.14
C GLU A 434 14.75 14.06 4.19
N GLU A 435 15.47 13.61 3.18
CA GLU A 435 16.10 14.45 2.15
C GLU A 435 15.10 15.25 1.30
N ASN A 436 13.84 14.80 1.23
CA ASN A 436 12.78 15.43 0.43
C ASN A 436 11.66 16.02 1.30
N THR A 437 11.94 16.27 2.58
CA THR A 437 11.07 16.99 3.52
C THR A 437 11.75 18.29 3.92
N VAL A 438 11.04 19.41 3.76
CA VAL A 438 11.58 20.75 4.05
C VAL A 438 10.64 21.54 4.94
N SER A 439 11.17 22.43 5.80
CA SER A 439 10.39 23.43 6.51
C SER A 439 10.37 24.73 5.69
N ILE A 440 9.19 25.28 5.45
CA ILE A 440 9.00 26.48 4.62
C ILE A 440 8.10 27.48 5.34
N ASP A 441 8.58 28.73 5.51
CA ASP A 441 7.84 29.80 6.17
C ASP A 441 7.24 30.82 5.19
N GLY A 442 7.89 31.02 4.05
CA GLY A 442 7.50 32.04 3.08
C GLY A 442 6.63 31.50 1.95
N LYS A 443 5.58 32.27 1.58
CA LYS A 443 4.66 31.95 0.49
C LYS A 443 5.38 31.70 -0.84
N ASP A 444 6.28 32.58 -1.24
CA ASP A 444 6.98 32.46 -2.53
C ASP A 444 7.85 31.21 -2.59
N ALA A 445 8.56 30.88 -1.50
CA ALA A 445 9.35 29.66 -1.40
C ALA A 445 8.45 28.41 -1.44
N PHE A 446 7.27 28.47 -0.80
CA PHE A 446 6.30 27.38 -0.81
C PHE A 446 5.75 27.12 -2.22
N TYR A 447 5.37 28.19 -2.93
CA TYR A 447 4.88 28.06 -4.31
C TYR A 447 6.00 27.57 -5.25
N ALA A 448 7.21 28.08 -5.10
CA ALA A 448 8.37 27.64 -5.88
C ALA A 448 8.70 26.16 -5.66
N TRP A 449 8.56 25.65 -4.43
CA TRP A 449 8.79 24.24 -4.10
C TRP A 449 7.88 23.28 -4.88
N PHE A 450 6.62 23.65 -5.06
CA PHE A 450 5.62 22.82 -5.73
C PHE A 450 5.42 23.12 -7.21
N THR A 451 6.14 24.10 -7.77
CA THR A 451 6.07 24.47 -9.19
C THR A 451 7.23 23.82 -9.94
N PRO A 452 6.97 23.03 -11.00
CA PRO A 452 8.04 22.43 -11.81
C PRO A 452 8.78 23.51 -12.60
N LYS A 453 10.06 23.29 -12.87
CA LYS A 453 10.88 24.18 -13.72
C LYS A 453 10.44 24.14 -15.17
N ASN A 454 9.95 22.99 -15.63
CA ASN A 454 9.39 22.80 -16.96
C ASN A 454 7.94 22.31 -16.86
N SER A 455 6.99 23.20 -17.11
CA SER A 455 5.56 22.87 -17.04
C SER A 455 5.07 21.96 -18.16
N ALA A 456 5.75 21.95 -19.32
CA ALA A 456 5.38 21.11 -20.47
C ALA A 456 5.82 19.65 -20.28
N GLN A 457 6.92 19.43 -19.58
CA GLN A 457 7.44 18.11 -19.22
C GLN A 457 7.97 18.17 -17.77
N PRO A 458 7.08 18.07 -16.77
CA PRO A 458 7.46 18.23 -15.39
C PRO A 458 8.45 17.17 -14.94
N GLU A 459 9.59 17.60 -14.41
CA GLU A 459 10.50 16.76 -13.66
C GLU A 459 9.86 16.33 -12.32
N ILE A 460 10.44 15.33 -11.65
CA ILE A 460 10.10 15.01 -10.26
C ILE A 460 10.51 16.22 -9.40
N HIS A 461 9.54 16.85 -8.75
CA HIS A 461 9.72 18.08 -7.97
C HIS A 461 8.84 18.10 -6.72
N GLY A 462 9.09 19.04 -5.83
CA GLY A 462 8.41 19.11 -4.54
C GLY A 462 8.89 18.02 -3.59
N GLY A 463 7.99 17.59 -2.74
CA GLY A 463 8.19 16.65 -1.66
C GLY A 463 7.22 16.97 -0.53
N PHE A 464 7.59 16.69 0.71
CA PHE A 464 6.83 17.15 1.87
C PHE A 464 7.30 18.55 2.28
N ALA A 465 6.35 19.44 2.50
CA ALA A 465 6.60 20.76 3.07
C ALA A 465 5.91 20.87 4.44
N LEU A 466 6.72 21.02 5.48
CA LEU A 466 6.27 21.42 6.82
C LEU A 466 6.09 22.94 6.82
N ALA A 467 4.86 23.41 6.80
CA ALA A 467 4.54 24.82 6.72
C ALA A 467 3.35 25.19 7.61
N HIS A 468 3.30 26.46 8.04
CA HIS A 468 2.24 26.95 8.90
C HIS A 468 0.91 27.10 8.17
N TRP A 469 -0.17 26.68 8.83
CA TRP A 469 -1.55 26.81 8.38
C TRP A 469 -2.44 27.35 9.50
N CYS A 470 -3.26 28.35 9.22
CA CYS A 470 -4.10 29.05 10.20
C CYS A 470 -5.38 28.30 10.62
N GLY A 471 -5.59 27.06 10.14
CA GLY A 471 -6.82 26.31 10.41
C GLY A 471 -8.00 26.64 9.49
N ASN A 472 -7.87 27.61 8.58
CA ASN A 472 -8.96 28.05 7.70
C ASN A 472 -9.01 27.20 6.41
N SER A 473 -10.18 26.57 6.15
CA SER A 473 -10.44 25.77 4.95
C SER A 473 -10.24 26.53 3.64
N ALA A 474 -10.55 27.83 3.61
CA ALA A 474 -10.35 28.66 2.41
C ALA A 474 -8.87 28.74 2.00
N CYS A 475 -7.93 28.70 2.96
CA CYS A 475 -6.51 28.66 2.66
C CYS A 475 -6.09 27.30 2.10
N GLU A 476 -6.66 26.22 2.61
CA GLU A 476 -6.43 24.86 2.12
C GLU A 476 -6.95 24.70 0.69
N GLU A 477 -8.19 25.12 0.42
CA GLU A 477 -8.80 25.09 -0.92
C GLU A 477 -7.99 25.93 -1.92
N LYS A 478 -7.57 27.14 -1.53
CA LYS A 478 -6.76 28.00 -2.39
C LYS A 478 -5.43 27.33 -2.79
N ILE A 479 -4.72 26.73 -1.85
CA ILE A 479 -3.46 26.02 -2.13
C ILE A 479 -3.72 24.81 -3.05
N LYS A 480 -4.80 24.08 -2.81
CA LYS A 480 -5.23 22.94 -3.63
C LYS A 480 -5.53 23.36 -5.07
N ASP A 481 -6.21 24.47 -5.26
CA ASP A 481 -6.56 24.98 -6.59
C ASP A 481 -5.33 25.49 -7.34
N ASP A 482 -4.48 26.27 -6.67
CA ASP A 482 -3.30 26.89 -7.28
C ASP A 482 -2.22 25.86 -7.65
N LEU A 483 -1.95 24.87 -6.78
CA LEU A 483 -0.77 24.00 -6.85
C LEU A 483 -1.10 22.51 -7.01
N LYS A 484 -2.35 22.10 -6.83
CA LYS A 484 -2.76 20.69 -6.68
C LYS A 484 -2.03 20.00 -5.50
N VAL A 485 -1.85 20.76 -4.43
CA VAL A 485 -1.23 20.35 -3.17
C VAL A 485 -2.31 20.35 -2.10
N THR A 486 -2.32 19.35 -1.24
CA THR A 486 -3.25 19.24 -0.11
C THR A 486 -2.49 19.15 1.20
N ILE A 487 -3.15 19.48 2.30
CA ILE A 487 -2.68 19.16 3.64
C ILE A 487 -2.83 17.64 3.82
N ARG A 488 -1.71 16.94 3.95
CA ARG A 488 -1.73 15.48 4.10
C ARG A 488 -2.17 15.05 5.49
N CYS A 489 -1.59 15.68 6.48
CA CYS A 489 -1.99 15.54 7.88
C CYS A 489 -1.43 16.67 8.74
N ILE A 490 -1.99 16.80 9.94
CA ILE A 490 -1.42 17.50 11.07
C ILE A 490 -0.62 16.43 11.84
N PRO A 491 0.71 16.41 11.75
CA PRO A 491 1.50 15.32 12.31
C PRO A 491 1.48 15.33 13.84
N PHE A 492 1.56 14.14 14.46
CA PHE A 492 1.56 14.02 15.92
C PHE A 492 2.89 14.43 16.55
N ASP A 493 3.98 14.21 15.83
CA ASP A 493 5.35 14.37 16.35
C ASP A 493 5.92 15.78 16.08
N THR A 494 5.07 16.78 15.90
CA THR A 494 5.50 18.19 15.76
C THR A 494 5.22 18.95 17.03
N GLU A 495 6.26 19.62 17.56
CA GLU A 495 6.12 20.55 18.67
C GLU A 495 5.28 21.77 18.25
N PRO A 496 4.49 22.36 19.19
CA PRO A 496 3.82 23.62 18.95
C PRO A 496 4.84 24.71 18.59
N GLU A 497 4.64 25.36 17.46
CA GLU A 497 5.50 26.42 16.94
C GLU A 497 4.63 27.56 16.41
N THR A 498 4.87 28.77 16.89
CA THR A 498 4.18 29.96 16.38
C THR A 498 4.79 30.44 15.08
N GLY A 499 3.95 30.72 14.10
CA GLY A 499 4.35 31.23 12.80
C GLY A 499 3.19 31.85 12.05
N ASN A 500 3.36 32.07 10.76
CA ASN A 500 2.34 32.66 9.92
C ASN A 500 1.93 31.71 8.79
N CYS A 501 0.63 31.61 8.54
CA CYS A 501 0.06 30.81 7.47
C CYS A 501 0.70 31.14 6.12
N VAL A 502 1.24 30.15 5.42
CA VAL A 502 1.89 30.34 4.11
C VAL A 502 0.94 30.85 3.01
N CYS A 503 -0.37 30.78 3.23
CA CYS A 503 -1.37 31.25 2.29
C CYS A 503 -1.76 32.72 2.54
N CYS A 504 -2.24 33.05 3.76
CA CYS A 504 -2.84 34.32 4.10
C CYS A 504 -1.98 35.22 5.02
N GLY A 505 -0.95 34.66 5.69
CA GLY A 505 -0.12 35.39 6.65
C GLY A 505 -0.71 35.50 8.06
N GLU A 506 -1.92 34.99 8.32
CA GLU A 506 -2.51 34.95 9.65
C GLU A 506 -1.73 34.07 10.62
N PRO A 507 -1.79 34.31 11.94
CA PRO A 507 -1.11 33.51 12.93
C PRO A 507 -1.47 32.02 12.87
N SER A 508 -0.49 31.16 13.17
CA SER A 508 -0.62 29.71 13.26
C SER A 508 0.23 29.20 14.41
N GLU A 509 -0.26 28.17 15.10
CA GLU A 509 0.39 27.57 16.27
C GLU A 509 1.13 26.26 15.94
N ARG A 510 1.04 25.81 14.70
CA ARG A 510 1.65 24.53 14.28
C ARG A 510 1.95 24.47 12.79
N ARG A 511 2.89 23.61 12.44
CA ARG A 511 3.12 23.21 11.06
C ARG A 511 2.27 22.00 10.69
N VAL A 512 1.87 21.93 9.43
CA VAL A 512 1.21 20.78 8.84
C VAL A 512 2.01 20.30 7.63
N ILE A 513 1.75 19.09 7.18
CA ILE A 513 2.42 18.52 5.99
C ILE A 513 1.60 18.80 4.75
N PHE A 514 2.19 19.55 3.84
CA PHE A 514 1.69 19.76 2.49
C PHE A 514 2.42 18.86 1.50
N ALA A 515 1.70 18.24 0.57
CA ALA A 515 2.29 17.52 -0.56
C ALA A 515 1.30 17.36 -1.71
N LYS A 516 1.82 17.10 -2.91
CA LYS A 516 1.04 16.48 -3.99
C LYS A 516 0.76 15.04 -3.60
N SER A 517 -0.38 14.47 -4.03
CA SER A 517 -0.79 13.12 -3.63
C SER A 517 -1.34 12.31 -4.81
N TYR A 518 -1.46 11.00 -4.58
CA TYR A 518 -2.10 10.04 -5.47
C TYR A 518 -3.61 9.95 -5.24
#